data_4f3a3634d9460d054c767627196f07d9
#
_entry.id   4f3a3634d9460d054c767627196f07d9
#
_cell.length_a   1.000
_cell.length_b   1.000
_cell.length_c   1.000
_cell.angle_alpha   90.00
_cell.angle_beta   90.00
_cell.angle_gamma   90.00
#
_symmetry.space_group_name_H-M   'P 1'
#
loop_
_entity.id
_entity.type
_entity.pdbx_description
1 polymer ?
#
loop_
_entity_poly.entity_id
_entity_poly.type
_entity_poly.pdbx_seq_one_letter_code
_entity_poly.pdbx_strand_id
1 'polypeptide(L)'
;MNIKFLIRDLKIEGVQVVTVRLARLLQANGHNVQIITLFDHIELPELSDLNISCLNIPQNNKCERVLLSHFKSWYQDAEFDYLIAPHSECIKLIAHFSDQRLVPFIHNSDQYSYSQRNCFKRFRYRNRLAKRLKGKHVLCVSESIKKFTEQCCGKHIQPASVLYNPFDIETIRHYACDESAQASQENYLLFVGRLEKQKRVDRLLTSFSYVKNPSIKLVILGEGSLEQKLKTQAAELNLGERVEFKKFDTNPYPIIKGAKAVILTSDHEGLPTVIIEALILGIPALSVNCPSGPDEILTGDLSKYLIHSYDEKVIAERIDALLEDRDIPDLSAGYEKFTEEKVYQSFMTIVEQWNNDKH
;
A
#
# COMPACT_ATOMS: atom_id res chain seq x y z
N MET A 1 12.66 19.63 11.67
CA MET A 1 13.55 19.08 10.63
C MET A 1 13.08 19.52 9.27
N ASN A 2 13.99 19.56 8.30
CA ASN A 2 13.70 19.79 6.89
C ASN A 2 13.65 18.44 6.15
N ILE A 3 12.45 17.97 5.84
CA ILE A 3 12.20 16.64 5.28
C ILE A 3 11.68 16.79 3.86
N LYS A 4 12.29 16.08 2.93
CA LYS A 4 11.87 16.08 1.54
C LYS A 4 11.46 14.69 1.08
N PHE A 5 10.43 14.62 0.26
CA PHE A 5 10.01 13.38 -0.40
C PHE A 5 10.34 13.47 -1.88
N LEU A 6 11.04 12.48 -2.42
CA LEU A 6 11.30 12.37 -3.85
C LEU A 6 10.39 11.30 -4.44
N ILE A 7 9.44 11.69 -5.27
CA ILE A 7 8.45 10.78 -5.85
C ILE A 7 8.39 10.93 -7.37
N ARG A 8 7.90 9.92 -8.06
CA ARG A 8 7.82 9.94 -9.53
C ARG A 8 6.84 11.01 -10.03
N ASP A 9 5.63 10.99 -9.55
CA ASP A 9 4.49 11.84 -9.90
C ASP A 9 3.46 11.81 -8.76
N LEU A 10 2.34 12.50 -8.90
CA LEU A 10 1.23 12.50 -7.93
C LEU A 10 -0.06 11.97 -8.56
N LYS A 11 0.03 10.81 -9.19
CA LYS A 11 -1.14 10.06 -9.65
C LYS A 11 -1.92 9.46 -8.50
N ILE A 12 -3.16 9.05 -8.76
CA ILE A 12 -3.98 8.34 -7.78
C ILE A 12 -3.52 6.87 -7.69
N GLU A 13 -2.39 6.65 -6.99
CA GLU A 13 -1.84 5.32 -6.70
C GLU A 13 -1.46 5.23 -5.20
N GLY A 14 -1.40 4.02 -4.64
CA GLY A 14 -1.22 3.82 -3.21
C GLY A 14 0.02 4.47 -2.60
N VAL A 15 1.17 4.42 -3.28
CA VAL A 15 2.43 5.03 -2.77
C VAL A 15 2.32 6.54 -2.71
N GLN A 16 1.69 7.17 -3.70
CA GLN A 16 1.49 8.60 -3.76
C GLN A 16 0.55 9.09 -2.66
N VAL A 17 -0.60 8.42 -2.49
CA VAL A 17 -1.56 8.73 -1.42
C VAL A 17 -0.90 8.65 -0.05
N VAL A 18 -0.16 7.58 0.21
CA VAL A 18 0.56 7.40 1.49
C VAL A 18 1.65 8.45 1.68
N THR A 19 2.37 8.82 0.62
CA THR A 19 3.38 9.88 0.70
C THR A 19 2.77 11.21 1.11
N VAL A 20 1.61 11.57 0.53
CA VAL A 20 0.87 12.78 0.88
C VAL A 20 0.39 12.74 2.33
N ARG A 21 -0.19 11.63 2.79
CA ARG A 21 -0.60 11.43 4.19
C ARG A 21 0.57 11.61 5.16
N LEU A 22 1.71 10.99 4.87
CA LEU A 22 2.89 11.11 5.72
C LEU A 22 3.49 12.53 5.69
N ALA A 23 3.49 13.19 4.54
CA ALA A 23 3.93 14.57 4.42
C ALA A 23 3.07 15.53 5.27
N ARG A 24 1.74 15.38 5.23
CA ARG A 24 0.81 16.16 6.06
C ARG A 24 1.01 15.90 7.55
N LEU A 25 1.15 14.63 7.94
CA LEU A 25 1.42 14.26 9.32
C LEU A 25 2.68 14.94 9.86
N LEU A 26 3.78 14.91 9.10
CA LEU A 26 5.03 15.53 9.50
C LEU A 26 4.93 17.06 9.53
N GLN A 27 4.22 17.68 8.57
CA GLN A 27 3.98 19.11 8.55
C GLN A 27 3.12 19.57 9.74
N ALA A 28 2.06 18.84 10.08
CA ALA A 28 1.22 19.11 11.24
C ALA A 28 1.98 19.04 12.57
N ASN A 29 3.06 18.25 12.61
CA ASN A 29 3.97 18.14 13.76
C ASN A 29 5.17 19.09 13.69
N GLY A 30 5.09 20.16 12.92
CA GLY A 30 6.07 21.27 12.94
C GLY A 30 7.34 21.02 12.12
N HIS A 31 7.37 20.02 11.23
CA HIS A 31 8.49 19.83 10.31
C HIS A 31 8.30 20.66 9.04
N ASN A 32 9.39 21.13 8.45
CA ASN A 32 9.37 21.72 7.13
C ASN A 32 9.38 20.60 6.09
N VAL A 33 8.28 20.43 5.37
CA VAL A 33 8.08 19.30 4.44
C VAL A 33 7.92 19.80 3.01
N GLN A 34 8.61 19.15 2.08
CA GLN A 34 8.48 19.40 0.63
C GLN A 34 8.37 18.09 -0.14
N ILE A 35 7.45 18.02 -1.10
CA ILE A 35 7.36 16.92 -2.06
C ILE A 35 7.99 17.36 -3.38
N ILE A 36 8.88 16.53 -3.92
CA ILE A 36 9.57 16.76 -5.18
C ILE A 36 9.19 15.67 -6.16
N THR A 37 8.56 16.04 -7.27
CA THR A 37 8.19 15.11 -8.32
C THR A 37 9.23 15.11 -9.45
N LEU A 38 9.44 13.92 -10.06
CA LEU A 38 10.27 13.82 -11.27
C LEU A 38 9.53 14.40 -12.49
N PHE A 39 8.24 14.08 -12.59
CA PHE A 39 7.39 14.46 -13.71
C PHE A 39 6.25 15.37 -13.24
N ASP A 40 5.88 16.31 -14.08
CA ASP A 40 4.72 17.18 -13.86
C ASP A 40 3.42 16.44 -14.24
N HIS A 41 2.93 15.61 -13.32
CA HIS A 41 1.66 14.90 -13.46
C HIS A 41 0.99 14.79 -12.10
N ILE A 42 -0.11 15.52 -11.91
CA ILE A 42 -0.85 15.61 -10.66
C ILE A 42 -2.31 15.22 -10.94
N GLU A 43 -2.76 14.15 -10.30
CA GLU A 43 -4.16 13.68 -10.31
C GLU A 43 -4.78 13.70 -8.91
N LEU A 44 -3.96 13.70 -7.85
CA LEU A 44 -4.44 13.76 -6.48
C LEU A 44 -5.10 15.12 -6.21
N PRO A 45 -6.31 15.13 -5.61
CA PRO A 45 -6.99 16.36 -5.24
C PRO A 45 -6.39 17.01 -3.98
N GLU A 46 -6.72 18.27 -3.76
CA GLU A 46 -6.51 18.99 -2.49
C GLU A 46 -5.05 18.99 -1.99
N LEU A 47 -4.11 19.44 -2.83
CA LEU A 47 -2.67 19.49 -2.49
C LEU A 47 -2.18 20.91 -2.16
N SER A 48 -3.08 21.90 -2.05
CA SER A 48 -2.71 23.32 -1.87
C SER A 48 -2.03 23.62 -0.53
N ASP A 49 -2.18 22.73 0.44
CA ASP A 49 -1.57 22.82 1.77
C ASP A 49 -0.10 22.32 1.79
N LEU A 50 0.35 21.68 0.72
CA LEU A 50 1.68 21.09 0.63
C LEU A 50 2.62 21.89 -0.26
N ASN A 51 3.89 21.98 0.15
CA ASN A 51 4.94 22.54 -0.68
C ASN A 51 5.40 21.49 -1.71
N ILE A 52 4.99 21.67 -2.97
CA ILE A 52 5.29 20.74 -4.07
C ILE A 52 6.15 21.45 -5.10
N SER A 53 7.22 20.79 -5.54
CA SER A 53 8.05 21.22 -6.66
C SER A 53 8.27 20.08 -7.64
N CYS A 54 8.57 20.42 -8.90
CA CYS A 54 8.79 19.42 -9.94
C CYS A 54 10.18 19.62 -10.57
N LEU A 55 10.89 18.52 -10.84
CA LEU A 55 12.13 18.55 -11.61
C LEU A 55 11.91 18.77 -13.13
N ASN A 56 10.65 18.81 -13.57
CA ASN A 56 10.24 19.08 -14.95
C ASN A 56 10.93 18.18 -16.00
N ILE A 57 11.11 16.91 -15.64
CA ILE A 57 11.68 15.95 -16.58
C ILE A 57 10.60 15.60 -17.63
N PRO A 58 10.90 15.63 -18.93
CA PRO A 58 9.91 15.28 -19.96
C PRO A 58 9.32 13.88 -19.73
N GLN A 59 8.00 13.77 -19.69
CA GLN A 59 7.27 12.52 -19.38
C GLN A 59 7.65 11.31 -20.26
N ASN A 60 8.03 11.58 -21.51
CA ASN A 60 8.46 10.55 -22.47
C ASN A 60 9.89 10.06 -22.22
N ASN A 61 10.65 10.73 -21.36
CA ASN A 61 12.05 10.42 -21.15
C ASN A 61 12.27 9.61 -19.88
N LYS A 62 12.21 8.28 -20.01
CA LYS A 62 12.52 7.31 -18.94
C LYS A 62 13.99 6.90 -18.90
N CYS A 63 14.87 7.61 -19.64
CA CYS A 63 16.29 7.31 -19.65
C CYS A 63 16.91 7.64 -18.28
N GLU A 64 17.46 6.65 -17.60
CA GLU A 64 18.07 6.79 -16.26
C GLU A 64 19.15 7.89 -16.22
N ARG A 65 19.90 8.08 -17.29
CA ARG A 65 20.92 9.13 -17.38
C ARG A 65 20.32 10.55 -17.31
N VAL A 66 19.17 10.76 -17.97
CA VAL A 66 18.47 12.05 -17.94
C VAL A 66 17.86 12.30 -16.57
N LEU A 67 17.17 11.30 -16.00
CA LEU A 67 16.65 11.37 -14.64
C LEU A 67 17.75 11.73 -13.65
N LEU A 68 18.89 11.06 -13.76
CA LEU A 68 20.04 11.27 -12.88
C LEU A 68 20.66 12.66 -13.06
N SER A 69 20.74 13.21 -14.29
CA SER A 69 21.30 14.55 -14.50
C SER A 69 20.44 15.66 -13.87
N HIS A 70 19.10 15.59 -14.03
CA HIS A 70 18.20 16.55 -13.41
C HIS A 70 18.23 16.44 -11.87
N PHE A 71 18.23 15.21 -11.36
CA PHE A 71 18.32 15.00 -9.92
C PHE A 71 19.65 15.48 -9.35
N LYS A 72 20.79 15.27 -10.03
CA LYS A 72 22.11 15.76 -9.62
C LYS A 72 22.14 17.28 -9.54
N SER A 73 21.62 17.98 -10.56
CA SER A 73 21.57 19.45 -10.57
C SER A 73 20.77 19.98 -9.39
N TRP A 74 19.58 19.41 -9.13
CA TRP A 74 18.76 19.79 -7.98
C TRP A 74 19.46 19.46 -6.65
N TYR A 75 20.08 18.28 -6.55
CA TYR A 75 20.69 17.80 -5.31
C TYR A 75 21.88 18.65 -4.83
N GLN A 76 22.62 19.29 -5.76
CA GLN A 76 23.78 20.13 -5.43
C GLN A 76 23.42 21.33 -4.55
N ASP A 77 22.23 21.90 -4.77
CA ASP A 77 21.76 23.11 -4.08
C ASP A 77 20.68 22.81 -3.04
N ALA A 78 20.33 21.53 -2.86
CA ALA A 78 19.23 21.12 -1.99
C ALA A 78 19.66 21.00 -0.53
N GLU A 79 18.99 21.74 0.33
CA GLU A 79 19.12 21.63 1.80
C GLU A 79 18.03 20.74 2.38
N PHE A 80 18.41 19.72 3.15
CA PHE A 80 17.48 18.82 3.86
C PHE A 80 18.21 18.03 4.94
N ASP A 81 17.46 17.63 5.96
CA ASP A 81 17.92 16.66 6.96
C ASP A 81 17.77 15.24 6.41
N TYR A 82 16.62 14.95 5.79
CA TYR A 82 16.32 13.66 5.15
C TYR A 82 15.57 13.84 3.84
N LEU A 83 15.96 13.06 2.83
CA LEU A 83 15.25 12.89 1.56
C LEU A 83 14.71 11.47 1.48
N ILE A 84 13.41 11.30 1.65
CA ILE A 84 12.73 10.01 1.63
C ILE A 84 12.27 9.70 0.20
N ALA A 85 12.64 8.53 -0.33
CA ALA A 85 12.30 8.09 -1.67
C ALA A 85 11.38 6.84 -1.61
N PRO A 86 10.05 7.01 -1.67
CA PRO A 86 9.10 5.90 -1.56
C PRO A 86 8.90 5.13 -2.87
N HIS A 87 9.27 5.69 -4.01
CA HIS A 87 9.04 5.08 -5.32
C HIS A 87 10.30 4.38 -5.84
N SER A 88 10.13 3.22 -6.47
CA SER A 88 11.25 2.38 -6.95
C SER A 88 12.20 3.09 -7.93
N GLU A 89 11.68 4.00 -8.77
CA GLU A 89 12.50 4.81 -9.69
C GLU A 89 13.35 5.82 -8.92
N CYS A 90 12.78 6.46 -7.89
CA CYS A 90 13.47 7.39 -7.03
C CYS A 90 14.54 6.69 -6.18
N ILE A 91 14.26 5.47 -5.69
CA ILE A 91 15.26 4.63 -5.00
C ILE A 91 16.47 4.33 -5.91
N LYS A 92 16.23 4.08 -7.21
CA LYS A 92 17.34 3.89 -8.17
C LYS A 92 18.19 5.15 -8.32
N LEU A 93 17.56 6.32 -8.36
CA LEU A 93 18.29 7.59 -8.49
C LEU A 93 19.16 7.88 -7.28
N ILE A 94 18.61 7.80 -6.08
CA ILE A 94 19.38 8.04 -4.86
C ILE A 94 20.47 7.00 -4.60
N ALA A 95 20.39 5.81 -5.22
CA ALA A 95 21.41 4.77 -5.13
C ALA A 95 22.77 5.16 -5.73
N HIS A 96 22.82 6.21 -6.56
CA HIS A 96 24.07 6.73 -7.14
C HIS A 96 24.86 7.63 -6.20
N PHE A 97 24.34 7.93 -5.00
CA PHE A 97 24.94 8.85 -4.03
C PHE A 97 25.25 8.10 -2.73
N SER A 98 26.41 8.41 -2.14
CA SER A 98 26.85 7.84 -0.84
C SER A 98 26.46 8.80 0.30
N ASP A 99 25.18 9.15 0.43
CA ASP A 99 24.65 10.02 1.46
C ASP A 99 23.61 9.28 2.30
N GLN A 100 23.83 9.18 3.62
CA GLN A 100 22.91 8.50 4.54
C GLN A 100 21.59 9.23 4.73
N ARG A 101 21.53 10.53 4.42
CA ARG A 101 20.30 11.33 4.46
C ARG A 101 19.31 10.96 3.35
N LEU A 102 19.77 10.22 2.34
CA LEU A 102 18.93 9.70 1.24
C LEU A 102 18.32 8.37 1.66
N VAL A 103 17.06 8.37 2.03
CA VAL A 103 16.35 7.26 2.68
C VAL A 103 15.44 6.54 1.68
N PRO A 104 15.77 5.31 1.22
CA PRO A 104 14.84 4.47 0.51
C PRO A 104 13.68 4.06 1.41
N PHE A 105 12.44 4.19 0.93
CA PHE A 105 11.25 3.69 1.62
C PHE A 105 10.56 2.63 0.77
N ILE A 106 10.59 1.39 1.20
CA ILE A 106 10.15 0.22 0.41
C ILE A 106 8.70 -0.10 0.73
N HIS A 107 7.81 0.14 -0.25
CA HIS A 107 6.36 -0.06 -0.13
C HIS A 107 5.85 -1.37 -0.75
N ASN A 108 6.64 -2.05 -1.58
CA ASN A 108 6.23 -3.27 -2.26
C ASN A 108 7.20 -4.42 -1.98
N SER A 109 6.64 -5.61 -1.77
CA SER A 109 7.45 -6.82 -1.62
C SER A 109 7.72 -7.48 -2.97
N ASP A 110 8.99 -7.70 -3.27
CA ASP A 110 9.41 -8.56 -4.39
C ASP A 110 9.47 -10.05 -3.99
N GLN A 111 9.08 -10.42 -2.76
CA GLN A 111 9.25 -11.76 -2.20
C GLN A 111 8.60 -12.84 -3.05
N TYR A 112 7.36 -12.61 -3.50
CA TYR A 112 6.66 -13.54 -4.37
C TYR A 112 7.41 -13.76 -5.70
N SER A 113 7.74 -12.69 -6.41
CA SER A 113 8.48 -12.79 -7.67
C SER A 113 9.88 -13.35 -7.47
N TYR A 114 10.52 -13.09 -6.34
CA TYR A 114 11.81 -13.62 -5.97
C TYR A 114 11.75 -15.14 -5.73
N SER A 115 10.72 -15.65 -5.10
CA SER A 115 10.54 -17.09 -4.85
C SER A 115 10.42 -17.91 -6.15
N GLN A 116 9.91 -17.30 -7.22
CA GLN A 116 9.77 -17.93 -8.54
C GLN A 116 11.06 -17.90 -9.39
N ARG A 117 12.11 -17.20 -8.92
CA ARG A 117 13.36 -17.06 -9.66
C ARG A 117 14.30 -18.24 -9.40
N ASN A 118 15.09 -18.62 -10.41
CA ASN A 118 16.20 -19.58 -10.22
C ASN A 118 17.36 -18.96 -9.40
N CYS A 119 18.29 -19.79 -8.93
CA CYS A 119 19.40 -19.38 -8.05
C CYS A 119 20.21 -18.20 -8.61
N PHE A 120 20.53 -18.22 -9.91
CA PHE A 120 21.30 -17.15 -10.55
C PHE A 120 20.55 -15.82 -10.58
N LYS A 121 19.24 -15.83 -10.90
CA LYS A 121 18.41 -14.64 -10.88
C LYS A 121 18.22 -14.12 -9.45
N ARG A 122 18.10 -15.00 -8.44
CA ARG A 122 18.07 -14.64 -7.02
C ARG A 122 19.36 -13.95 -6.58
N PHE A 123 20.52 -14.51 -6.95
CA PHE A 123 21.82 -13.92 -6.64
C PHE A 123 21.98 -12.53 -7.26
N ARG A 124 21.63 -12.34 -8.54
CA ARG A 124 21.65 -11.04 -9.22
C ARG A 124 20.71 -10.03 -8.57
N TYR A 125 19.53 -10.47 -8.15
CA TYR A 125 18.56 -9.62 -7.45
C TYR A 125 19.15 -9.13 -6.11
N ARG A 126 19.66 -10.04 -5.29
CA ARG A 126 20.28 -9.71 -3.99
C ARG A 126 21.41 -8.70 -4.15
N ASN A 127 22.34 -8.94 -5.05
CA ASN A 127 23.46 -8.02 -5.28
C ASN A 127 23.00 -6.63 -5.75
N ARG A 128 21.98 -6.59 -6.62
CA ARG A 128 21.40 -5.33 -7.07
C ARG A 128 20.72 -4.56 -5.95
N LEU A 129 19.93 -5.25 -5.13
CA LEU A 129 19.23 -4.64 -4.00
C LEU A 129 20.24 -4.12 -2.98
N ALA A 130 21.18 -4.95 -2.56
CA ALA A 130 22.24 -4.58 -1.64
C ALA A 130 23.06 -3.37 -2.13
N LYS A 131 23.41 -3.32 -3.43
CA LYS A 131 24.11 -2.18 -4.03
C LYS A 131 23.28 -0.89 -3.95
N ARG A 132 21.95 -0.97 -4.14
CA ARG A 132 21.06 0.21 -4.10
C ARG A 132 20.89 0.78 -2.70
N LEU A 133 20.88 -0.10 -1.69
CA LEU A 133 20.60 0.27 -0.31
C LEU A 133 21.87 0.48 0.53
N LYS A 134 23.06 0.18 -0.03
CA LYS A 134 24.35 0.24 0.69
C LYS A 134 24.58 1.61 1.32
N GLY A 135 24.90 1.60 2.62
CA GLY A 135 25.26 2.80 3.39
C GLY A 135 24.11 3.78 3.59
N LYS A 136 22.86 3.33 3.49
CA LYS A 136 21.67 4.16 3.70
C LYS A 136 20.84 3.63 4.85
N HIS A 137 20.14 4.52 5.54
CA HIS A 137 19.01 4.15 6.37
C HIS A 137 17.87 3.68 5.46
N VAL A 138 17.21 2.59 5.80
CA VAL A 138 16.16 1.99 4.96
C VAL A 138 14.86 1.93 5.74
N LEU A 139 13.80 2.49 5.18
CA LEU A 139 12.44 2.33 5.67
C LEU A 139 11.72 1.23 4.90
N CYS A 140 10.90 0.46 5.61
CA CYS A 140 10.02 -0.55 5.05
C CYS A 140 8.60 -0.33 5.59
N VAL A 141 7.58 -0.51 4.75
CA VAL A 141 6.19 -0.29 5.16
C VAL A 141 5.60 -1.41 6.01
N SER A 142 6.33 -2.54 6.14
CA SER A 142 5.90 -3.71 6.91
C SER A 142 7.09 -4.51 7.44
N GLU A 143 6.88 -5.27 8.51
CA GLU A 143 7.90 -6.17 9.09
C GLU A 143 8.30 -7.28 8.09
N SER A 144 7.36 -7.76 7.30
CA SER A 144 7.64 -8.77 6.27
C SER A 144 8.59 -8.23 5.20
N ILE A 145 8.38 -7.00 4.72
CA ILE A 145 9.28 -6.33 3.75
C ILE A 145 10.65 -6.08 4.38
N LYS A 146 10.72 -5.65 5.64
CA LYS A 146 11.97 -5.49 6.37
C LYS A 146 12.74 -6.79 6.42
N LYS A 147 12.14 -7.87 6.95
CA LYS A 147 12.75 -9.19 7.04
C LYS A 147 13.27 -9.68 5.68
N PHE A 148 12.46 -9.56 4.63
CA PHE A 148 12.86 -9.96 3.28
C PHE A 148 14.03 -9.11 2.75
N THR A 149 14.02 -7.80 2.98
CA THR A 149 15.08 -6.88 2.56
C THR A 149 16.40 -7.22 3.25
N GLU A 150 16.36 -7.42 4.58
CA GLU A 150 17.54 -7.81 5.37
C GLU A 150 18.07 -9.19 4.97
N GLN A 151 17.21 -10.18 4.74
CA GLN A 151 17.60 -11.49 4.22
C GLN A 151 18.28 -11.41 2.85
N CYS A 152 17.82 -10.52 1.99
CA CYS A 152 18.40 -10.33 0.66
C CYS A 152 19.75 -9.61 0.72
N CYS A 153 19.88 -8.60 1.56
CA CYS A 153 21.04 -7.70 1.60
C CYS A 153 22.12 -8.13 2.60
N GLY A 154 21.74 -8.84 3.67
CA GLY A 154 22.65 -9.28 4.73
C GLY A 154 23.42 -8.11 5.34
N LYS A 155 24.68 -8.30 5.59
CA LYS A 155 25.60 -7.30 6.20
C LYS A 155 25.92 -6.09 5.31
N HIS A 156 25.36 -6.00 4.10
CA HIS A 156 25.62 -4.89 3.18
C HIS A 156 24.80 -3.64 3.45
N ILE A 157 23.78 -3.73 4.29
CA ILE A 157 22.96 -2.62 4.74
C ILE A 157 22.95 -2.56 6.26
N GLN A 158 22.64 -1.39 6.82
CA GLN A 158 22.26 -1.29 8.22
C GLN A 158 20.88 -1.93 8.44
N PRO A 159 20.50 -2.30 9.68
CA PRO A 159 19.16 -2.79 9.95
C PRO A 159 18.10 -1.82 9.41
N ALA A 160 17.14 -2.36 8.67
CA ALA A 160 16.04 -1.55 8.19
C ALA A 160 15.05 -1.23 9.32
N SER A 161 14.38 -0.11 9.24
CA SER A 161 13.32 0.28 10.17
C SER A 161 11.95 0.13 9.54
N VAL A 162 10.94 -0.21 10.34
CA VAL A 162 9.55 -0.24 9.88
C VAL A 162 8.90 1.10 10.20
N LEU A 163 8.34 1.72 9.18
CA LEU A 163 7.46 2.88 9.31
C LEU A 163 6.15 2.57 8.59
N TYR A 164 5.09 2.40 9.35
CA TYR A 164 3.78 2.13 8.79
C TYR A 164 3.17 3.35 8.10
N ASN A 165 2.19 3.11 7.25
CA ASN A 165 1.40 4.17 6.63
C ASN A 165 0.50 4.82 7.69
N PRO A 166 0.44 6.16 7.80
CA PRO A 166 -0.44 6.84 8.73
C PRO A 166 -1.89 6.86 8.22
N PHE A 167 -2.82 6.76 9.17
CA PHE A 167 -4.26 6.89 8.90
C PHE A 167 -4.87 7.92 9.85
N ASP A 168 -5.48 8.96 9.29
CA ASP A 168 -6.35 9.88 9.99
C ASP A 168 -7.74 9.24 10.11
N ILE A 169 -8.02 8.71 11.30
CA ILE A 169 -9.25 7.96 11.58
C ILE A 169 -10.47 8.85 11.46
N GLU A 170 -10.40 10.07 11.98
CA GLU A 170 -11.53 11.01 11.98
C GLU A 170 -11.88 11.48 10.57
N THR A 171 -10.86 11.77 9.76
CA THR A 171 -11.05 12.13 8.35
C THR A 171 -11.68 10.97 7.56
N ILE A 172 -11.23 9.74 7.75
CA ILE A 172 -11.81 8.56 7.09
C ILE A 172 -13.27 8.37 7.49
N ARG A 173 -13.59 8.49 8.78
CA ARG A 173 -14.96 8.38 9.28
C ARG A 173 -15.87 9.52 8.78
N HIS A 174 -15.32 10.72 8.68
CA HIS A 174 -16.02 11.88 8.14
C HIS A 174 -16.41 11.67 6.67
N TYR A 175 -15.44 11.33 5.83
CA TYR A 175 -15.70 11.05 4.40
C TYR A 175 -16.63 9.85 4.17
N ALA A 176 -16.70 8.90 5.10
CA ALA A 176 -17.64 7.78 5.04
C ALA A 176 -19.09 8.15 5.35
N CYS A 177 -19.36 9.39 5.82
CA CYS A 177 -20.70 9.90 6.06
C CYS A 177 -21.24 10.69 4.87
N ASP A 178 -20.53 10.80 3.76
CA ASP A 178 -20.97 11.50 2.56
C ASP A 178 -22.14 10.75 1.89
N GLU A 179 -23.35 11.32 2.01
CA GLU A 179 -24.58 10.75 1.46
C GLU A 179 -24.65 10.80 -0.07
N SER A 180 -23.76 11.55 -0.74
CA SER A 180 -23.73 11.65 -2.20
C SER A 180 -23.31 10.36 -2.88
N ALA A 181 -22.50 9.53 -2.22
CA ALA A 181 -22.20 8.17 -2.64
C ALA A 181 -23.30 7.25 -2.09
N GLN A 182 -24.39 7.05 -2.85
CA GLN A 182 -25.45 6.11 -2.50
C GLN A 182 -24.83 4.72 -2.25
N ALA A 183 -24.52 4.43 -0.99
CA ALA A 183 -24.39 3.07 -0.53
C ALA A 183 -25.78 2.46 -0.72
N SER A 184 -25.95 1.63 -1.74
CA SER A 184 -27.17 0.86 -1.86
C SER A 184 -27.37 0.13 -0.54
N GLN A 185 -28.60 0.08 0.01
CA GLN A 185 -28.92 -0.73 1.20
C GLN A 185 -28.77 -2.24 0.90
N GLU A 186 -27.98 -2.59 -0.09
CA GLU A 186 -27.81 -3.92 -0.59
C GLU A 186 -26.80 -4.71 0.28
N ASN A 187 -27.07 -5.98 0.41
CA ASN A 187 -26.22 -6.94 1.09
C ASN A 187 -25.04 -7.29 0.16
N TYR A 188 -23.85 -6.74 0.38
CA TYR A 188 -22.72 -7.03 -0.48
C TYR A 188 -21.39 -7.22 0.25
N LEU A 189 -20.54 -8.02 -0.37
CA LEU A 189 -19.11 -8.12 -0.13
C LEU A 189 -18.40 -7.14 -1.04
N LEU A 190 -17.28 -6.60 -0.61
CA LEU A 190 -16.56 -5.58 -1.36
C LEU A 190 -15.12 -5.99 -1.63
N PHE A 191 -14.68 -5.84 -2.87
CA PHE A 191 -13.27 -5.76 -3.25
C PHE A 191 -12.95 -4.33 -3.66
N VAL A 192 -11.83 -3.78 -3.18
CA VAL A 192 -11.31 -2.48 -3.61
C VAL A 192 -9.86 -2.62 -4.05
N GLY A 193 -9.56 -2.21 -5.28
CA GLY A 193 -8.18 -2.20 -5.75
C GLY A 193 -8.04 -2.29 -7.26
N ARG A 194 -6.79 -2.21 -7.74
CA ARG A 194 -6.49 -2.32 -9.17
C ARG A 194 -6.84 -3.71 -9.70
N LEU A 195 -7.46 -3.76 -10.86
CA LEU A 195 -7.82 -5.02 -11.53
C LEU A 195 -6.61 -5.58 -12.31
N GLU A 196 -5.57 -5.96 -11.53
CA GLU A 196 -4.31 -6.48 -12.02
C GLU A 196 -4.05 -7.90 -11.50
N LYS A 197 -3.15 -8.63 -12.17
CA LYS A 197 -2.81 -10.04 -11.85
C LYS A 197 -2.48 -10.26 -10.37
N GLN A 198 -1.81 -9.29 -9.74
CA GLN A 198 -1.42 -9.35 -8.33
C GLN A 198 -2.61 -9.53 -7.39
N LYS A 199 -3.72 -8.83 -7.67
CA LYS A 199 -4.89 -8.78 -6.80
C LYS A 199 -5.77 -10.03 -6.87
N ARG A 200 -5.59 -10.86 -7.91
CA ARG A 200 -6.26 -12.15 -8.08
C ARG A 200 -7.78 -12.08 -7.92
N VAL A 201 -8.38 -11.05 -8.56
CA VAL A 201 -9.85 -10.93 -8.62
C VAL A 201 -10.47 -12.12 -9.37
N ASP A 202 -9.72 -12.76 -10.26
CA ASP A 202 -10.07 -14.04 -10.88
C ASP A 202 -10.36 -15.14 -9.84
N ARG A 203 -9.48 -15.25 -8.82
CA ARG A 203 -9.67 -16.17 -7.69
C ARG A 203 -10.90 -15.79 -6.87
N LEU A 204 -11.10 -14.49 -6.59
CA LEU A 204 -12.26 -14.02 -5.85
C LEU A 204 -13.58 -14.37 -6.57
N LEU A 205 -13.67 -14.15 -7.87
CA LEU A 205 -14.85 -14.51 -8.67
C LEU A 205 -15.13 -16.02 -8.62
N THR A 206 -14.09 -16.84 -8.77
CA THR A 206 -14.24 -18.31 -8.67
C THR A 206 -14.67 -18.70 -7.25
N SER A 207 -14.07 -18.13 -6.20
CA SER A 207 -14.50 -18.38 -4.83
C SER A 207 -15.94 -17.96 -4.59
N PHE A 208 -16.33 -16.80 -5.08
CA PHE A 208 -17.67 -16.26 -4.90
C PHE A 208 -18.75 -17.12 -5.57
N SER A 209 -18.41 -17.84 -6.66
CA SER A 209 -19.34 -18.78 -7.30
C SER A 209 -19.74 -19.98 -6.40
N TYR A 210 -18.93 -20.30 -5.38
CA TYR A 210 -19.20 -21.34 -4.39
C TYR A 210 -19.90 -20.82 -3.12
N VAL A 211 -20.04 -19.50 -2.95
CA VAL A 211 -20.72 -18.90 -1.78
C VAL A 211 -22.21 -19.30 -1.79
N LYS A 212 -22.64 -19.86 -0.66
CA LYS A 212 -23.98 -20.50 -0.52
C LYS A 212 -25.11 -19.47 -0.46
N ASN A 213 -24.87 -18.28 0.12
CA ASN A 213 -25.91 -17.26 0.24
C ASN A 213 -26.23 -16.64 -1.11
N PRO A 214 -27.42 -16.91 -1.71
CA PRO A 214 -27.75 -16.40 -3.05
C PRO A 214 -28.10 -14.90 -3.06
N SER A 215 -28.42 -14.32 -1.90
CA SER A 215 -28.83 -12.92 -1.80
C SER A 215 -27.66 -11.96 -1.61
N ILE A 216 -26.45 -12.47 -1.33
CA ILE A 216 -25.26 -11.64 -1.19
C ILE A 216 -24.72 -11.25 -2.57
N LYS A 217 -24.37 -9.99 -2.77
CA LYS A 217 -23.68 -9.49 -3.95
C LYS A 217 -22.19 -9.35 -3.73
N LEU A 218 -21.41 -9.27 -4.80
CA LEU A 218 -20.02 -8.91 -4.79
C LEU A 218 -19.85 -7.61 -5.59
N VAL A 219 -19.43 -6.56 -4.94
CA VAL A 219 -19.05 -5.30 -5.57
C VAL A 219 -17.54 -5.28 -5.76
N ILE A 220 -17.11 -5.03 -6.99
CA ILE A 220 -15.70 -4.90 -7.38
C ILE A 220 -15.46 -3.44 -7.74
N LEU A 221 -14.82 -2.70 -6.83
CA LEU A 221 -14.49 -1.29 -6.98
C LEU A 221 -13.04 -1.13 -7.44
N GLY A 222 -12.86 -0.71 -8.69
CA GLY A 222 -11.53 -0.48 -9.25
C GLY A 222 -11.46 -0.65 -10.75
N GLU A 223 -10.29 -0.31 -11.30
CA GLU A 223 -9.98 -0.37 -12.72
C GLU A 223 -8.62 -1.08 -12.93
N GLY A 224 -8.38 -1.58 -14.13
CA GLY A 224 -7.11 -2.22 -14.47
C GLY A 224 -7.13 -3.00 -15.76
N SER A 225 -5.97 -3.52 -16.14
CA SER A 225 -5.77 -4.20 -17.44
C SER A 225 -6.60 -5.48 -17.60
N LEU A 226 -7.08 -6.08 -16.50
CA LEU A 226 -7.83 -7.33 -16.52
C LEU A 226 -9.35 -7.14 -16.47
N GLU A 227 -9.88 -5.92 -16.44
CA GLU A 227 -11.31 -5.66 -16.23
C GLU A 227 -12.19 -6.46 -17.19
N GLN A 228 -11.92 -6.38 -18.51
CA GLN A 228 -12.73 -7.08 -19.51
C GLN A 228 -12.68 -8.61 -19.34
N LYS A 229 -11.51 -9.14 -19.02
CA LYS A 229 -11.33 -10.58 -18.77
C LYS A 229 -12.12 -11.04 -17.54
N LEU A 230 -12.12 -10.23 -16.48
CA LEU A 230 -12.85 -10.53 -15.24
C LEU A 230 -14.37 -10.49 -15.45
N LYS A 231 -14.88 -9.54 -16.24
CA LYS A 231 -16.29 -9.48 -16.65
C LYS A 231 -16.70 -10.72 -17.44
N THR A 232 -15.86 -11.17 -18.37
CA THR A 232 -16.10 -12.42 -19.12
C THR A 232 -16.13 -13.63 -18.17
N GLN A 233 -15.18 -13.74 -17.24
CA GLN A 233 -15.14 -14.82 -16.25
C GLN A 233 -16.39 -14.82 -15.36
N ALA A 234 -16.86 -13.65 -14.90
CA ALA A 234 -18.09 -13.55 -14.11
C ALA A 234 -19.32 -14.08 -14.87
N ALA A 235 -19.40 -13.80 -16.18
CA ALA A 235 -20.45 -14.33 -17.04
C ALA A 235 -20.34 -15.86 -17.22
N GLU A 236 -19.14 -16.39 -17.47
CA GLU A 236 -18.87 -17.83 -17.59
C GLU A 236 -19.21 -18.60 -16.31
N LEU A 237 -19.02 -18.00 -15.15
CA LEU A 237 -19.36 -18.54 -13.85
C LEU A 237 -20.86 -18.37 -13.50
N ASN A 238 -21.67 -17.83 -14.40
CA ASN A 238 -23.10 -17.54 -14.21
C ASN A 238 -23.38 -16.67 -12.97
N LEU A 239 -22.46 -15.74 -12.64
CA LEU A 239 -22.64 -14.84 -11.52
C LEU A 239 -23.59 -13.69 -11.79
N GLY A 240 -23.85 -13.36 -13.07
CA GLY A 240 -24.89 -12.46 -13.51
C GLY A 240 -25.01 -11.18 -12.70
N GLU A 241 -26.22 -10.94 -12.16
CA GLU A 241 -26.53 -9.75 -11.34
C GLU A 241 -25.93 -9.79 -9.92
N ARG A 242 -25.30 -10.89 -9.54
CA ARG A 242 -24.64 -11.00 -8.23
C ARG A 242 -23.28 -10.31 -8.18
N VAL A 243 -22.68 -9.92 -9.33
CA VAL A 243 -21.38 -9.23 -9.38
C VAL A 243 -21.54 -7.89 -10.09
N GLU A 244 -21.19 -6.83 -9.38
CA GLU A 244 -21.20 -5.47 -9.90
C GLU A 244 -19.78 -4.92 -10.00
N PHE A 245 -19.38 -4.44 -11.18
CA PHE A 245 -18.10 -3.75 -11.40
C PHE A 245 -18.34 -2.24 -11.39
N LYS A 246 -17.70 -1.56 -10.43
CA LYS A 246 -17.71 -0.09 -10.31
C LYS A 246 -16.32 0.47 -10.63
N LYS A 247 -16.29 1.61 -11.30
CA LYS A 247 -15.07 2.37 -11.48
C LYS A 247 -14.55 2.84 -10.12
N PHE A 248 -13.25 3.08 -10.05
CA PHE A 248 -12.65 3.62 -8.84
C PHE A 248 -13.23 5.00 -8.54
N ASP A 249 -13.61 5.19 -7.29
CA ASP A 249 -14.07 6.48 -6.76
C ASP A 249 -12.95 7.10 -5.93
N THR A 250 -12.83 8.42 -5.99
CA THR A 250 -11.86 9.17 -5.16
C THR A 250 -12.19 9.10 -3.68
N ASN A 251 -13.48 8.89 -3.33
CA ASN A 251 -13.95 8.62 -1.96
C ASN A 251 -14.59 7.22 -1.86
N PRO A 252 -13.81 6.15 -1.63
CA PRO A 252 -14.35 4.80 -1.51
C PRO A 252 -15.03 4.52 -0.17
N TYR A 253 -14.89 5.40 0.83
CA TYR A 253 -15.28 5.13 2.21
C TYR A 253 -16.77 4.87 2.42
N PRO A 254 -17.73 5.59 1.78
CA PRO A 254 -19.15 5.26 1.89
C PRO A 254 -19.46 3.83 1.37
N ILE A 255 -18.80 3.42 0.28
CA ILE A 255 -18.98 2.07 -0.28
C ILE A 255 -18.34 1.02 0.65
N ILE A 256 -17.20 1.32 1.28
CA ILE A 256 -16.59 0.42 2.27
C ILE A 256 -17.51 0.29 3.48
N LYS A 257 -18.01 1.41 4.02
CA LYS A 257 -18.89 1.45 5.20
C LYS A 257 -20.21 0.69 5.00
N GLY A 258 -20.73 0.66 3.77
CA GLY A 258 -21.95 -0.07 3.44
C GLY A 258 -21.77 -1.58 3.23
N ALA A 259 -20.55 -2.06 3.13
CA ALA A 259 -20.25 -3.47 2.87
C ALA A 259 -20.46 -4.35 4.12
N LYS A 260 -20.76 -5.66 3.91
CA LYS A 260 -20.73 -6.66 4.99
C LYS A 260 -19.32 -7.05 5.36
N ALA A 261 -18.42 -7.09 4.38
CA ALA A 261 -16.99 -7.31 4.58
C ALA A 261 -16.20 -6.87 3.35
N VAL A 262 -14.92 -6.56 3.56
CA VAL A 262 -13.93 -6.40 2.49
C VAL A 262 -13.20 -7.71 2.28
N ILE A 263 -13.03 -8.14 1.03
CA ILE A 263 -12.38 -9.42 0.69
C ILE A 263 -11.14 -9.17 -0.17
N LEU A 264 -9.99 -9.75 0.25
CA LEU A 264 -8.76 -9.74 -0.53
C LEU A 264 -8.24 -11.15 -0.80
N THR A 265 -7.89 -11.39 -2.06
CA THR A 265 -7.38 -12.70 -2.52
C THR A 265 -6.02 -12.58 -3.21
N SER A 266 -5.26 -11.54 -2.91
CA SER A 266 -4.00 -11.16 -3.56
C SER A 266 -2.91 -12.25 -3.45
N ASP A 267 -2.01 -12.31 -4.43
CA ASP A 267 -0.82 -13.15 -4.37
C ASP A 267 0.29 -12.55 -3.48
N HIS A 268 0.32 -11.22 -3.36
CA HIS A 268 1.24 -10.48 -2.48
C HIS A 268 0.75 -9.04 -2.30
N GLU A 269 1.13 -8.44 -1.16
CA GLU A 269 0.86 -7.04 -0.83
C GLU A 269 2.13 -6.35 -0.34
N GLY A 270 2.05 -5.04 -0.11
CA GLY A 270 3.03 -4.31 0.70
C GLY A 270 2.51 -4.17 2.13
N LEU A 271 1.51 -3.32 2.28
CA LEU A 271 0.60 -3.21 3.41
C LEU A 271 -0.78 -2.89 2.81
N PRO A 272 -1.76 -3.81 2.89
CA PRO A 272 -3.07 -3.63 2.26
C PRO A 272 -3.91 -2.59 3.01
N THR A 273 -3.83 -1.32 2.59
CA THR A 273 -4.48 -0.17 3.24
C THR A 273 -5.98 -0.33 3.35
N VAL A 274 -6.61 -0.97 2.36
CA VAL A 274 -8.07 -1.17 2.36
C VAL A 274 -8.56 -2.06 3.51
N ILE A 275 -7.73 -3.00 4.01
CA ILE A 275 -8.07 -3.74 5.23
C ILE A 275 -8.13 -2.79 6.41
N ILE A 276 -7.13 -1.93 6.58
CA ILE A 276 -7.07 -0.95 7.66
C ILE A 276 -8.25 0.02 7.58
N GLU A 277 -8.53 0.54 6.38
CA GLU A 277 -9.66 1.44 6.12
C GLU A 277 -11.01 0.78 6.45
N ALA A 278 -11.20 -0.49 6.11
CA ALA A 278 -12.40 -1.25 6.46
C ALA A 278 -12.55 -1.39 7.99
N LEU A 279 -11.47 -1.77 8.69
CA LEU A 279 -11.51 -1.91 10.15
C LEU A 279 -11.79 -0.59 10.87
N ILE A 280 -11.23 0.54 10.39
CA ILE A 280 -11.52 1.89 10.90
C ILE A 280 -13.01 2.23 10.77
N LEU A 281 -13.65 1.78 9.68
CA LEU A 281 -15.07 2.00 9.41
C LEU A 281 -16.00 0.97 10.09
N GLY A 282 -15.45 0.07 10.90
CA GLY A 282 -16.22 -0.95 11.61
C GLY A 282 -16.61 -2.14 10.73
N ILE A 283 -15.96 -2.31 9.59
CA ILE A 283 -16.24 -3.39 8.63
C ILE A 283 -15.16 -4.46 8.72
N PRO A 284 -15.51 -5.74 8.95
CA PRO A 284 -14.55 -6.82 8.97
C PRO A 284 -13.90 -7.02 7.59
N ALA A 285 -12.66 -7.47 7.57
CA ALA A 285 -11.94 -7.74 6.34
C ALA A 285 -11.39 -9.16 6.34
N LEU A 286 -11.73 -9.94 5.31
CA LEU A 286 -11.26 -11.30 5.10
C LEU A 286 -10.14 -11.30 4.05
N SER A 287 -8.99 -11.85 4.37
CA SER A 287 -7.86 -11.85 3.44
C SER A 287 -7.14 -13.19 3.40
N VAL A 288 -6.71 -13.61 2.21
CA VAL A 288 -5.71 -14.68 2.14
C VAL A 288 -4.41 -14.22 2.78
N ASN A 289 -3.73 -15.12 3.49
CA ASN A 289 -2.41 -14.86 4.07
C ASN A 289 -1.35 -14.86 2.97
N CYS A 290 -1.32 -13.80 2.19
CA CYS A 290 -0.28 -13.61 1.18
C CYS A 290 0.97 -12.95 1.80
N PRO A 291 2.15 -13.09 1.17
CA PRO A 291 3.35 -12.40 1.61
C PRO A 291 3.15 -10.90 1.75
N SER A 292 3.50 -10.38 2.92
CA SER A 292 3.48 -8.99 3.37
C SER A 292 2.09 -8.40 3.63
N GLY A 293 1.85 -8.08 4.87
CA GLY A 293 0.84 -7.14 5.35
C GLY A 293 -0.44 -7.71 5.96
N PRO A 294 -1.19 -8.66 5.36
CA PRO A 294 -2.44 -9.12 5.97
C PRO A 294 -2.27 -9.69 7.39
N ASP A 295 -1.22 -10.49 7.60
CA ASP A 295 -0.87 -11.09 8.89
C ASP A 295 -0.32 -10.08 9.92
N GLU A 296 0.08 -8.90 9.47
CA GLU A 296 0.45 -7.80 10.35
C GLU A 296 -0.75 -6.97 10.82
N ILE A 297 -1.85 -7.01 10.08
CA ILE A 297 -3.09 -6.28 10.41
C ILE A 297 -4.05 -7.18 11.16
N LEU A 298 -4.30 -8.38 10.63
CA LEU A 298 -5.26 -9.34 11.17
C LEU A 298 -4.58 -10.22 12.24
N THR A 299 -4.29 -9.63 13.40
CA THR A 299 -3.61 -10.28 14.53
C THR A 299 -4.56 -10.58 15.68
N GLY A 300 -4.14 -11.41 16.65
CA GLY A 300 -4.98 -11.76 17.82
C GLY A 300 -6.31 -12.35 17.40
N ASP A 301 -7.41 -11.84 17.94
CA ASP A 301 -8.76 -12.31 17.62
C ASP A 301 -9.18 -12.02 16.17
N LEU A 302 -8.54 -11.05 15.51
CA LEU A 302 -8.76 -10.79 14.09
C LEU A 302 -8.14 -11.84 13.18
N SER A 303 -7.25 -12.69 13.69
CA SER A 303 -6.64 -13.79 12.91
C SER A 303 -7.64 -14.78 12.36
N LYS A 304 -8.85 -14.84 12.94
CA LYS A 304 -9.96 -15.61 12.37
C LYS A 304 -10.37 -15.16 10.97
N TYR A 305 -10.04 -13.95 10.57
CA TYR A 305 -10.28 -13.40 9.23
C TYR A 305 -9.11 -13.61 8.26
N LEU A 306 -8.03 -14.27 8.69
CA LEU A 306 -6.90 -14.62 7.86
C LEU A 306 -7.06 -16.04 7.29
N ILE A 307 -6.99 -16.17 5.97
CA ILE A 307 -7.17 -17.45 5.26
C ILE A 307 -5.81 -18.00 4.87
N HIS A 308 -5.44 -19.17 5.39
CA HIS A 308 -4.16 -19.83 5.11
C HIS A 308 -4.23 -20.78 3.89
N SER A 309 -5.09 -20.45 2.92
CA SER A 309 -5.27 -21.24 1.70
C SER A 309 -5.55 -20.33 0.51
N TYR A 310 -5.13 -20.76 -0.66
CA TYR A 310 -5.47 -20.16 -1.95
C TYR A 310 -6.54 -20.96 -2.70
N ASP A 311 -7.05 -22.05 -2.10
CA ASP A 311 -8.14 -22.85 -2.66
C ASP A 311 -9.45 -22.07 -2.63
N GLU A 312 -10.11 -21.98 -3.77
CA GLU A 312 -11.30 -21.15 -3.96
C GLU A 312 -12.50 -21.62 -3.14
N LYS A 313 -12.63 -22.93 -2.87
CA LYS A 313 -13.70 -23.47 -2.04
C LYS A 313 -13.47 -23.16 -0.57
N VAL A 314 -12.22 -23.26 -0.11
CA VAL A 314 -11.86 -22.86 1.25
C VAL A 314 -12.11 -21.36 1.46
N ILE A 315 -11.80 -20.51 0.48
CA ILE A 315 -12.11 -19.10 0.56
C ILE A 315 -13.63 -18.87 0.64
N ALA A 316 -14.43 -19.58 -0.16
CA ALA A 316 -15.89 -19.50 -0.11
C ALA A 316 -16.45 -19.93 1.26
N GLU A 317 -15.96 -21.04 1.83
CA GLU A 317 -16.35 -21.48 3.17
C GLU A 317 -16.04 -20.43 4.24
N ARG A 318 -14.91 -19.72 4.12
CA ARG A 318 -14.55 -18.64 5.04
C ARG A 318 -15.41 -17.40 4.85
N ILE A 319 -15.85 -17.11 3.62
CA ILE A 319 -16.84 -16.06 3.33
C ILE A 319 -18.19 -16.42 3.96
N ASP A 320 -18.69 -17.64 3.77
CA ASP A 320 -19.95 -18.09 4.36
C ASP A 320 -19.89 -18.01 5.91
N ALA A 321 -18.79 -18.49 6.52
CA ALA A 321 -18.58 -18.41 7.95
C ALA A 321 -18.58 -16.97 8.49
N LEU A 322 -17.96 -16.02 7.74
CA LEU A 322 -17.95 -14.62 8.12
C LEU A 322 -19.37 -14.01 8.05
N LEU A 323 -20.15 -14.37 7.03
CA LEU A 323 -21.52 -13.87 6.86
C LEU A 323 -22.48 -14.37 7.96
N GLU A 324 -22.19 -15.53 8.57
CA GLU A 324 -22.92 -16.11 9.68
C GLU A 324 -22.40 -15.69 11.06
N ASP A 325 -21.20 -15.10 11.09
CA ASP A 325 -20.53 -14.70 12.33
C ASP A 325 -21.26 -13.53 13.00
N ARG A 326 -21.72 -13.76 14.23
CA ARG A 326 -22.37 -12.73 15.07
C ARG A 326 -21.44 -12.16 16.12
N ASP A 327 -20.28 -12.76 16.31
CA ASP A 327 -19.28 -12.36 17.31
C ASP A 327 -18.11 -11.66 16.61
N ILE A 328 -18.36 -10.42 16.21
CA ILE A 328 -17.32 -9.59 15.59
C ILE A 328 -16.40 -9.07 16.70
N PRO A 329 -15.09 -9.39 16.67
CA PRO A 329 -14.15 -8.93 17.68
C PRO A 329 -13.94 -7.41 17.59
N ASP A 330 -13.23 -6.86 18.58
CA ASP A 330 -12.80 -5.46 18.50
C ASP A 330 -11.88 -5.25 17.30
N LEU A 331 -12.38 -4.52 16.31
CA LEU A 331 -11.66 -4.22 15.08
C LEU A 331 -10.56 -3.17 15.27
N SER A 332 -10.55 -2.43 16.39
CA SER A 332 -9.56 -1.39 16.67
C SER A 332 -8.14 -1.95 16.81
N ALA A 333 -8.00 -3.17 17.32
CA ALA A 333 -6.74 -3.88 17.43
C ALA A 333 -5.99 -4.02 16.09
N GLY A 334 -6.73 -4.04 14.97
CA GLY A 334 -6.16 -4.16 13.63
C GLY A 334 -5.64 -2.85 13.04
N TYR A 335 -6.03 -1.69 13.57
CA TYR A 335 -5.60 -0.41 13.02
C TYR A 335 -4.90 0.54 14.02
N GLU A 336 -4.94 0.27 15.32
CA GLU A 336 -4.39 1.18 16.35
C GLU A 336 -2.93 1.60 16.08
N LYS A 337 -2.07 0.68 15.67
CA LYS A 337 -0.67 0.95 15.38
C LYS A 337 -0.42 1.78 14.11
N PHE A 338 -1.45 1.98 13.29
CA PHE A 338 -1.39 2.76 12.05
C PHE A 338 -1.97 4.16 12.22
N THR A 339 -2.39 4.55 13.43
CA THR A 339 -2.85 5.91 13.72
C THR A 339 -1.72 6.91 13.49
N GLU A 340 -2.07 8.12 13.10
CA GLU A 340 -1.10 9.20 12.86
C GLU A 340 -0.18 9.41 14.07
N GLU A 341 -0.73 9.38 15.28
CA GLU A 341 0.05 9.52 16.51
C GLU A 341 1.12 8.42 16.65
N LYS A 342 0.74 7.15 16.48
CA LYS A 342 1.66 6.01 16.61
C LYS A 342 2.72 6.00 15.53
N VAL A 343 2.34 6.34 14.29
CA VAL A 343 3.28 6.43 13.17
C VAL A 343 4.26 7.59 13.36
N TYR A 344 3.80 8.75 13.86
CA TYR A 344 4.68 9.88 14.17
C TYR A 344 5.67 9.55 15.29
N GLN A 345 5.21 8.94 16.38
CA GLN A 345 6.08 8.46 17.46
C GLN A 345 7.15 7.49 16.96
N SER A 346 6.74 6.53 16.10
CA SER A 346 7.66 5.58 15.46
C SER A 346 8.68 6.29 14.57
N PHE A 347 8.26 7.26 13.78
CA PHE A 347 9.16 8.05 12.94
C PHE A 347 10.21 8.80 13.76
N MET A 348 9.81 9.45 14.84
CA MET A 348 10.74 10.18 15.73
C MET A 348 11.75 9.23 16.39
N THR A 349 11.30 8.07 16.87
CA THR A 349 12.19 7.04 17.44
C THR A 349 13.21 6.55 16.41
N ILE A 350 12.79 6.33 15.18
CA ILE A 350 13.68 5.90 14.09
C ILE A 350 14.73 6.98 13.79
N VAL A 351 14.31 8.25 13.70
CA VAL A 351 15.25 9.37 13.46
C VAL A 351 16.25 9.55 14.59
N GLU A 352 15.83 9.40 15.85
CA GLU A 352 16.73 9.41 16.99
C GLU A 352 17.79 8.31 16.91
N GLN A 353 17.41 7.09 16.53
CA GLN A 353 18.35 5.99 16.31
C GLN A 353 19.36 6.34 15.21
N TRP A 354 18.91 6.88 14.07
CA TRP A 354 19.80 7.27 12.99
C TRP A 354 20.80 8.37 13.36
N ASN A 355 20.41 9.28 14.26
CA ASN A 355 21.31 10.32 14.74
C ASN A 355 22.36 9.76 15.72
N ASN A 356 21.98 8.75 16.52
CA ASN A 356 22.92 8.09 17.45
C ASN A 356 23.94 7.20 16.69
N ASP A 357 23.56 6.61 15.56
CA ASP A 357 24.47 5.80 14.73
C ASP A 357 25.54 6.63 13.99
N LYS A 358 25.46 7.96 14.03
CA LYS A 358 26.47 8.88 13.46
C LYS A 358 27.67 9.14 14.37
N HIS A 359 27.61 8.72 15.64
CA HIS A 359 28.65 8.86 16.67
C HIS A 359 29.28 7.50 16.98
#